data_a0e4b732eae83dd3d6b14727f739409d
#
_entry.id   a0e4b732eae83dd3d6b14727f739409d
#
_cell.length_a   1.000
_cell.length_b   1.000
_cell.length_c   1.000
_cell.angle_alpha   90.00
_cell.angle_beta   90.00
_cell.angle_gamma   90.00
#
_symmetry.space_group_name_H-M   'P 1'
#
loop_
_entity.id
_entity.type
_entity.pdbx_description
1 polymer ?
#
loop_
_entity_poly.entity_id
_entity_poly.type
_entity_poly.pdbx_seq_one_letter_code
_entity_poly.pdbx_strand_id
1 'polypeptide(L)'
;MNRLFVYGTLCPNRENAHILGDIGGDWQPALVHGTIHILDWGPDQGLPAIILNPNDPLVEGYLFSTEKLEQNWQMLDDFEGMQYQRLQTEVQLATGETITAWTYVMQEQV
;
A
#
# COMPACT_ATOMS: atom_id res chain seq x y z
N MET A 1 -7.29 -6.99 -12.03
CA MET A 1 -8.19 -6.33 -11.10
C MET A 1 -7.44 -5.25 -10.33
N ASN A 2 -8.03 -4.09 -10.21
CA ASN A 2 -7.33 -2.88 -9.83
C ASN A 2 -7.59 -2.52 -8.37
N ARG A 3 -6.85 -3.14 -7.46
CA ARG A 3 -6.93 -2.92 -6.02
C ARG A 3 -5.55 -2.66 -5.45
N LEU A 4 -5.46 -1.64 -4.60
CA LEU A 4 -4.22 -1.24 -3.93
C LEU A 4 -4.48 -1.09 -2.44
N PHE A 5 -3.72 -1.80 -1.61
CA PHE A 5 -3.73 -1.60 -0.17
C PHE A 5 -2.70 -0.53 0.19
N VAL A 6 -3.12 0.47 0.96
CA VAL A 6 -2.25 1.55 1.42
C VAL A 6 -2.29 1.64 2.95
N TYR A 7 -1.15 2.01 3.52
CA TYR A 7 -0.97 2.07 4.97
C TYR A 7 -0.18 3.31 5.43
N GLY A 8 0.24 4.15 4.49
CA GLY A 8 1.09 5.33 4.76
C GLY A 8 0.48 6.62 4.23
N THR A 9 1.31 7.45 3.59
CA THR A 9 0.92 8.81 3.18
C THR A 9 -0.14 8.86 2.08
N LEU A 10 -0.34 7.77 1.34
CA LEU A 10 -1.40 7.69 0.32
C LEU A 10 -2.79 7.46 0.92
N CYS A 11 -2.88 7.13 2.20
CA CYS A 11 -4.16 6.90 2.88
C CYS A 11 -5.04 8.15 2.88
N PRO A 12 -6.36 7.99 2.99
CA PRO A 12 -7.26 9.14 3.12
C PRO A 12 -6.85 10.04 4.29
N ASN A 13 -6.94 11.35 4.07
CA ASN A 13 -6.60 12.37 5.07
C ASN A 13 -5.11 12.41 5.47
N ARG A 14 -4.23 11.84 4.67
CA ARG A 14 -2.79 11.93 4.87
C ARG A 14 -2.17 12.85 3.81
N GLU A 15 -0.84 13.10 3.93
CA GLU A 15 -0.16 14.13 3.14
C GLU A 15 -0.30 13.97 1.64
N ASN A 16 -0.34 12.72 1.14
CA ASN A 16 -0.39 12.42 -0.28
C ASN A 16 -1.73 11.80 -0.71
N ALA A 17 -2.78 12.00 0.08
CA ALA A 17 -4.11 11.44 -0.22
C ALA A 17 -4.64 11.89 -1.59
N HIS A 18 -4.25 13.10 -2.04
CA HIS A 18 -4.70 13.65 -3.32
C HIS A 18 -4.25 12.81 -4.52
N ILE A 19 -3.15 12.06 -4.40
CA ILE A 19 -2.62 11.27 -5.53
C ILE A 19 -3.65 10.21 -5.97
N LEU A 20 -4.17 9.42 -5.03
CA LEU A 20 -5.22 8.46 -5.34
C LEU A 20 -6.58 9.12 -5.49
N GLY A 21 -6.83 10.20 -4.74
CA GLY A 21 -8.05 10.97 -4.87
C GLY A 21 -8.26 11.54 -6.27
N ASP A 22 -7.19 11.99 -6.93
CA ASP A 22 -7.24 12.50 -8.28
C ASP A 22 -7.53 11.40 -9.32
N ILE A 23 -7.07 10.18 -9.06
CA ILE A 23 -7.41 9.03 -9.91
C ILE A 23 -8.91 8.72 -9.78
N GLY A 24 -9.42 8.74 -8.55
CA GLY A 24 -10.80 8.45 -8.24
C GLY A 24 -11.10 6.96 -8.13
N GLY A 25 -11.72 6.57 -7.05
CA GLY A 25 -12.09 5.19 -6.79
C GLY A 25 -12.76 5.03 -5.44
N ASP A 26 -12.96 3.80 -5.03
CA ASP A 26 -13.65 3.45 -3.79
C ASP A 26 -12.66 3.09 -2.70
N TRP A 27 -12.97 3.48 -1.47
CA TRP A 27 -12.17 3.23 -0.29
C TRP A 27 -12.90 2.35 0.70
N GLN A 28 -12.18 1.43 1.35
CA GLN A 28 -12.70 0.70 2.49
C GLN A 28 -11.57 0.31 3.42
N PRO A 29 -11.85 0.23 4.75
CA PRO A 29 -10.85 -0.25 5.70
C PRO A 29 -10.43 -1.67 5.38
N ALA A 30 -9.15 -1.96 5.58
CA ALA A 30 -8.59 -3.26 5.26
C ALA A 30 -7.39 -3.56 6.15
N LEU A 31 -7.00 -4.84 6.19
CA LEU A 31 -5.94 -5.33 7.07
C LEU A 31 -5.04 -6.28 6.29
N VAL A 32 -3.74 -6.24 6.58
CA VAL A 32 -2.78 -7.22 6.05
C VAL A 32 -1.87 -7.71 7.19
N HIS A 33 -1.41 -8.94 7.10
CA HIS A 33 -0.42 -9.46 8.05
C HIS A 33 0.97 -8.95 7.69
N GLY A 34 1.64 -8.33 8.64
CA GLY A 34 2.99 -7.81 8.42
C GLY A 34 3.47 -6.93 9.55
N THR A 35 4.62 -6.31 9.35
CA THR A 35 5.22 -5.38 10.31
C THR A 35 5.63 -4.11 9.59
N ILE A 36 5.29 -2.96 10.18
CA ILE A 36 5.70 -1.65 9.66
C ILE A 36 7.09 -1.33 10.20
N HIS A 37 7.99 -0.96 9.30
CA HIS A 37 9.31 -0.44 9.62
C HIS A 37 9.41 0.99 9.15
N ILE A 38 10.06 1.84 9.94
CA ILE A 38 10.34 3.21 9.51
C ILE A 38 11.69 3.18 8.82
N LEU A 39 11.73 3.66 7.58
CA LEU A 39 12.97 3.69 6.80
C LEU A 39 13.97 4.64 7.48
N ASP A 40 15.22 4.19 7.63
CA ASP A 40 16.28 4.94 8.30
C ASP A 40 17.38 5.40 7.34
N TRP A 41 17.16 5.28 6.05
CA TRP A 41 18.13 5.67 5.01
C TRP A 41 17.40 6.07 3.73
N GLY A 42 18.12 6.79 2.87
CA GLY A 42 17.67 7.09 1.51
C GLY A 42 16.64 8.20 1.42
N PRO A 43 16.10 8.46 0.21
CA PRO A 43 15.17 9.56 -0.02
C PRO A 43 13.85 9.45 0.73
N ASP A 44 13.44 8.25 1.13
CA ASP A 44 12.19 8.01 1.86
C ASP A 44 12.42 7.83 3.36
N GLN A 45 13.56 8.29 3.88
CA GLN A 45 13.87 8.19 5.31
C GLN A 45 12.75 8.83 6.16
N GLY A 46 12.32 8.11 7.18
CA GLY A 46 11.23 8.53 8.07
C GLY A 46 9.85 8.05 7.65
N LEU A 47 9.71 7.45 6.47
CA LEU A 47 8.45 6.94 5.97
C LEU A 47 8.27 5.46 6.32
N PRO A 48 7.01 5.00 6.47
CA PRO A 48 6.74 3.61 6.79
C PRO A 48 6.91 2.70 5.57
N ALA A 49 7.42 1.51 5.80
CA ALA A 49 7.50 0.45 4.80
C ALA A 49 7.11 -0.88 5.44
N ILE A 50 6.18 -1.60 4.83
CA ILE A 50 5.70 -2.86 5.37
C ILE A 50 6.56 -4.02 4.91
N ILE A 51 6.77 -4.98 5.81
CA ILE A 51 7.28 -6.32 5.48
C ILE A 51 6.14 -7.28 5.71
N LEU A 52 5.71 -7.97 4.66
CA LEU A 52 4.59 -8.90 4.72
C LEU A 52 5.03 -10.22 5.33
N ASN A 53 4.23 -10.74 6.27
CA ASN A 53 4.46 -12.04 6.88
C ASN A 53 3.15 -12.57 7.43
N PRO A 54 2.66 -13.74 6.96
CA PRO A 54 1.37 -14.28 7.39
C PRO A 54 1.32 -14.62 8.88
N ASN A 55 2.48 -14.71 9.55
CA ASN A 55 2.56 -15.01 10.97
C ASN A 55 2.61 -13.76 11.85
N ASP A 56 2.69 -12.58 11.25
CA ASP A 56 2.72 -11.31 11.98
C ASP A 56 1.30 -10.81 12.25
N PRO A 57 1.16 -9.89 13.23
CA PRO A 57 -0.15 -9.26 13.48
C PRO A 57 -0.69 -8.53 12.27
N LEU A 58 -1.98 -8.21 12.32
CA LEU A 58 -2.64 -7.45 11.26
C LEU A 58 -2.27 -5.98 11.36
N VAL A 59 -1.95 -5.39 10.21
CA VAL A 59 -1.68 -3.96 10.04
C VAL A 59 -2.91 -3.32 9.41
N GLU A 60 -3.38 -2.23 10.02
CA GLU A 60 -4.53 -1.49 9.53
C GLU A 60 -4.14 -0.56 8.39
N GLY A 61 -5.00 -0.48 7.39
CA GLY A 61 -4.86 0.43 6.27
C GLY A 61 -6.18 0.54 5.51
N TYR A 62 -6.06 0.86 4.23
CA TYR A 62 -7.23 1.05 3.37
C TYR A 62 -7.03 0.33 2.05
N LEU A 63 -8.13 -0.21 1.53
CA LEU A 63 -8.16 -0.76 0.18
C LEU A 63 -8.74 0.30 -0.76
N PHE A 64 -7.98 0.63 -1.80
CA PHE A 64 -8.41 1.52 -2.87
C PHE A 64 -8.72 0.69 -4.11
N SER A 65 -9.94 0.80 -4.62
CA SER A 65 -10.41 0.02 -5.78
C SER A 65 -10.82 0.96 -6.90
N THR A 66 -10.22 0.78 -8.07
CA THR A 66 -10.56 1.55 -9.27
C THR A 66 -10.14 0.81 -10.52
N GLU A 67 -10.87 1.01 -11.60
CA GLU A 67 -10.51 0.43 -12.91
C GLU A 67 -9.33 1.17 -13.58
N LYS A 68 -8.90 2.29 -12.99
CA LYS A 68 -7.87 3.15 -13.56
C LYS A 68 -6.46 2.87 -13.06
N LEU A 69 -6.25 1.87 -12.20
CA LEU A 69 -4.93 1.61 -11.64
C LEU A 69 -3.91 1.18 -12.69
N GLU A 70 -4.29 0.33 -13.64
CA GLU A 70 -3.35 -0.16 -14.66
C GLU A 70 -2.65 0.97 -15.39
N GLN A 71 -3.39 1.99 -15.77
CA GLN A 71 -2.83 3.15 -16.50
C GLN A 71 -2.05 4.09 -15.60
N ASN A 72 -2.09 3.89 -14.30
CA ASN A 72 -1.40 4.74 -13.31
C ASN A 72 -0.26 4.04 -12.56
N TRP A 73 -0.01 2.74 -12.80
CA TRP A 73 1.06 2.02 -12.10
C TRP A 73 2.43 2.67 -12.28
N GLN A 74 2.74 3.14 -13.48
CA GLN A 74 4.04 3.75 -13.73
C GLN A 74 4.23 5.00 -12.84
N MET A 75 3.21 5.83 -12.76
CA MET A 75 3.26 7.04 -11.92
C MET A 75 3.39 6.68 -10.44
N LEU A 76 2.63 5.68 -9.98
CA LEU A 76 2.67 5.26 -8.59
C LEU A 76 4.00 4.58 -8.23
N ASP A 77 4.53 3.74 -9.12
CA ASP A 77 5.81 3.10 -8.90
C ASP A 77 6.93 4.15 -8.82
N ASP A 78 6.88 5.18 -9.69
CA ASP A 78 7.85 6.28 -9.68
C ASP A 78 7.71 7.13 -8.41
N PHE A 79 6.48 7.36 -7.95
CA PHE A 79 6.23 8.10 -6.71
C PHE A 79 6.79 7.38 -5.49
N GLU A 80 6.56 6.06 -5.38
CA GLU A 80 7.04 5.27 -4.26
C GLU A 80 8.56 5.14 -4.26
N GLY A 81 9.17 5.03 -5.45
CA GLY A 81 10.62 5.01 -5.59
C GLY A 81 11.26 3.65 -5.36
N MET A 82 12.60 3.66 -5.38
CA MET A 82 13.40 2.44 -5.39
C MET A 82 13.47 1.71 -4.04
N GLN A 83 13.03 2.35 -2.96
CA GLN A 83 13.02 1.72 -1.64
C GLN A 83 11.78 0.85 -1.40
N TYR A 84 10.84 0.87 -2.35
CA TYR A 84 9.63 0.07 -2.30
C TYR A 84 9.53 -0.86 -3.51
N GLN A 85 8.82 -1.96 -3.30
CA GLN A 85 8.53 -2.93 -4.35
C GLN A 85 7.02 -3.21 -4.33
N ARG A 86 6.38 -3.22 -5.50
CA ARG A 86 4.95 -3.52 -5.59
C ARG A 86 4.73 -5.02 -5.70
N LEU A 87 4.02 -5.60 -4.74
CA LEU A 87 3.72 -7.03 -4.67
C LEU A 87 2.23 -7.25 -4.47
N GLN A 88 1.75 -8.41 -4.86
CA GLN A 88 0.40 -8.86 -4.54
C GLN A 88 0.40 -9.56 -3.20
N THR A 89 -0.69 -9.37 -2.44
CA THR A 89 -0.87 -10.00 -1.15
C THR A 89 -2.34 -10.23 -0.86
N GLU A 90 -2.62 -11.07 0.12
CA GLU A 90 -3.97 -11.24 0.64
C GLU A 90 -4.31 -10.10 1.58
N VAL A 91 -5.49 -9.52 1.38
CA VAL A 91 -6.01 -8.40 2.17
C VAL A 91 -7.32 -8.83 2.80
N GLN A 92 -7.44 -8.63 4.11
CA GLN A 92 -8.65 -8.95 4.85
C GLN A 92 -9.52 -7.70 4.95
N LEU A 93 -10.77 -7.82 4.54
CA LEU A 93 -11.75 -6.73 4.63
C LEU A 93 -12.48 -6.76 5.96
N ALA A 94 -13.12 -5.64 6.32
CA ALA A 94 -13.91 -5.54 7.54
C ALA A 94 -15.06 -6.54 7.58
N THR A 95 -15.55 -6.98 6.42
CA THR A 95 -16.59 -8.00 6.29
C THR A 95 -16.11 -9.41 6.62
N GLY A 96 -14.79 -9.61 6.77
CA GLY A 96 -14.19 -10.93 6.94
C GLY A 96 -13.74 -11.58 5.65
N GLU A 97 -14.08 -11.00 4.50
CA GLU A 97 -13.62 -11.50 3.20
C GLU A 97 -12.12 -11.29 3.04
N THR A 98 -11.48 -12.24 2.34
CA THR A 98 -10.08 -12.12 1.95
C THR A 98 -10.02 -11.98 0.43
N ILE A 99 -9.32 -10.96 -0.03
CA ILE A 99 -9.13 -10.69 -1.45
C ILE A 99 -7.65 -10.50 -1.74
N THR A 100 -7.28 -10.54 -3.03
CA THR A 100 -5.92 -10.24 -3.46
C THR A 100 -5.84 -8.78 -3.92
N ALA A 101 -4.80 -8.08 -3.49
CA ALA A 101 -4.54 -6.70 -3.88
C ALA A 101 -3.05 -6.46 -4.00
N TRP A 102 -2.68 -5.36 -4.66
CA TRP A 102 -1.30 -4.89 -4.72
C TRP A 102 -1.01 -4.04 -3.48
N THR A 103 0.25 -4.02 -3.06
CA THR A 103 0.73 -3.10 -2.04
C THR A 103 2.22 -2.82 -2.25
N TYR A 104 2.68 -1.71 -1.74
CA TYR A 104 4.10 -1.34 -1.79
C TYR A 104 4.78 -1.79 -0.51
N VAL A 105 5.76 -2.67 -0.64
CA VAL A 105 6.49 -3.25 0.48
C VAL A 105 7.92 -2.75 0.48
N MET A 106 8.61 -2.91 1.62
CA MET A 106 10.01 -2.57 1.72
C MET A 106 10.82 -3.37 0.71
N GLN A 107 11.62 -2.67 -0.12
CA GLN A 107 12.58 -3.31 -0.99
C GLN A 107 13.74 -3.81 -0.15
N GLU A 108 14.04 -5.10 -0.22
CA GLU A 108 15.15 -5.66 0.52
C GLU A 108 16.47 -5.12 -0.02
N GLN A 109 17.35 -4.75 0.90
CA GLN A 109 18.72 -4.40 0.55
C GLN A 109 19.55 -5.66 0.43
N VAL A 110 20.32 -5.74 -0.63
CA VAL A 110 21.26 -6.82 -0.84
C VAL A 110 22.67 -6.32 -0.53
#